data_688d97c35cabcc477b8713a11a29cc84
#
_entry.id   688d97c35cabcc477b8713a11a29cc84
#
_cell.length_a   1.000
_cell.length_b   1.000
_cell.length_c   1.000
_cell.angle_alpha   90.00
_cell.angle_beta   90.00
_cell.angle_gamma   90.00
#
_symmetry.space_group_name_H-M   'P 1'
#
loop_
_entity.id
_entity.type
_entity.pdbx_description
1 polymer ?
#
loop_
_entity_poly.entity_id
_entity_poly.type
_entity_poly.pdbx_seq_one_letter_code
_entity_poly.pdbx_strand_id
1 'polypeptide(L)'
;MAYSTTSFGFRYMITHVVKNLMIANVVAFFLTLLVGRDFMFDWFAFQPTQIFFRPWGVVTYMFLHGGWWHLFFNMLVLFFFGPPLEGRWGENEFLKFYFCCGLGGVALSYFFLPAVVVGASAAMYGLMLAFAMNWPNVPIYIWGIFPVKGQVPCELDCCHSCLERFRGQQ
;
A
#
# COMPACT_ATOMS: atom_id res chain seq x y z
N MET A 1 16.86 29.19 20.13
CA MET A 1 16.05 27.98 19.90
C MET A 1 16.80 27.16 18.86
N ALA A 2 17.43 26.06 19.27
CA ALA A 2 18.25 25.25 18.39
C ALA A 2 17.32 24.29 17.61
N TYR A 3 17.26 24.45 16.30
CA TYR A 3 16.64 23.47 15.41
C TYR A 3 17.49 22.20 15.46
N SER A 4 16.96 21.15 16.10
CA SER A 4 17.53 19.81 15.98
C SER A 4 17.26 19.33 14.56
N THR A 5 18.28 19.39 13.71
CA THR A 5 18.30 18.67 12.43
C THR A 5 18.41 17.19 12.76
N THR A 6 17.25 16.54 12.91
CA THR A 6 17.19 15.08 12.85
C THR A 6 17.66 14.66 11.47
N SER A 7 18.93 14.30 11.38
CA SER A 7 19.48 13.65 10.18
C SER A 7 18.68 12.38 9.95
N PHE A 8 17.85 12.40 8.92
CA PHE A 8 17.09 11.25 8.45
C PHE A 8 18.08 10.28 7.80
N GLY A 9 18.84 9.59 8.65
CA GLY A 9 19.71 8.50 8.22
C GLY A 9 18.80 7.36 7.78
N PHE A 10 18.55 7.23 6.49
CA PHE A 10 17.89 6.09 5.89
C PHE A 10 18.75 4.85 6.15
N ARG A 11 18.60 4.28 7.32
CA ARG A 11 19.03 2.91 7.57
C ARG A 11 17.97 2.03 6.93
N TYR A 12 18.13 1.75 5.63
CA TYR A 12 17.29 0.85 4.86
C TYR A 12 17.40 -0.57 5.42
N MET A 13 16.71 -0.82 6.51
CA MET A 13 16.40 -2.18 6.93
C MET A 13 14.96 -2.45 6.50
N ILE A 14 14.80 -3.37 5.56
CA ILE A 14 13.47 -3.88 5.21
C ILE A 14 12.87 -4.44 6.49
N THR A 15 11.72 -3.90 6.89
CA THR A 15 11.00 -4.32 8.08
C THR A 15 10.31 -5.66 7.86
N HIS A 16 9.90 -6.30 8.95
CA HIS A 16 9.44 -7.68 8.92
C HIS A 16 8.18 -7.88 8.07
N VAL A 17 7.15 -7.04 8.26
CA VAL A 17 5.89 -7.16 7.52
C VAL A 17 6.07 -6.78 6.06
N VAL A 18 6.80 -5.69 5.77
CA VAL A 18 7.11 -5.28 4.38
C VAL A 18 7.82 -6.42 3.64
N LYS A 19 8.84 -7.04 4.26
CA LYS A 19 9.53 -8.19 3.67
C LYS A 19 8.58 -9.33 3.34
N ASN A 20 7.72 -9.70 4.29
CA ASN A 20 6.79 -10.81 4.12
C ASN A 20 5.75 -10.51 3.03
N LEU A 21 5.23 -9.28 2.96
CA LEU A 21 4.33 -8.86 1.89
C LEU A 21 5.01 -8.89 0.52
N MET A 22 6.26 -8.44 0.41
CA MET A 22 7.02 -8.52 -0.83
C MET A 22 7.21 -9.96 -1.28
N ILE A 23 7.61 -10.85 -0.36
CA ILE A 23 7.78 -12.28 -0.67
C ILE A 23 6.45 -12.89 -1.11
N ALA A 24 5.35 -12.62 -0.40
CA ALA A 24 4.02 -13.14 -0.75
C ALA A 24 3.60 -12.72 -2.16
N ASN A 25 3.80 -11.44 -2.53
CA ASN A 25 3.48 -10.94 -3.86
C ASN A 25 4.34 -11.59 -4.95
N VAL A 26 5.64 -11.73 -4.72
CA VAL A 26 6.56 -12.38 -5.66
C VAL A 26 6.20 -13.86 -5.84
N VAL A 27 5.95 -14.57 -4.74
CA VAL A 27 5.54 -15.98 -4.78
C VAL A 27 4.22 -16.14 -5.53
N ALA A 28 3.20 -15.33 -5.23
CA ALA A 28 1.92 -15.37 -5.93
C ALA A 28 2.07 -15.09 -7.44
N PHE A 29 2.97 -14.19 -7.82
CA PHE A 29 3.26 -13.90 -9.22
C PHE A 29 3.87 -15.12 -9.93
N PHE A 30 4.86 -15.75 -9.34
CA PHE A 30 5.46 -16.96 -9.93
C PHE A 30 4.47 -18.14 -9.97
N LEU A 31 3.62 -18.30 -8.95
CA LEU A 31 2.53 -19.26 -8.98
C LEU A 31 1.57 -18.99 -10.14
N THR A 32 1.26 -17.72 -10.40
CA THR A 32 0.41 -17.31 -11.54
C THR A 32 1.04 -17.69 -12.87
N LEU A 33 2.36 -17.60 -13.01
CA LEU A 33 3.06 -18.02 -14.23
C LEU A 33 3.10 -19.54 -14.39
N LEU A 34 3.22 -20.30 -13.31
CA LEU A 34 3.30 -21.76 -13.32
C LEU A 34 1.93 -22.43 -13.54
N VAL A 35 0.90 -21.95 -12.85
CA VAL A 35 -0.45 -22.54 -12.88
C VAL A 35 -1.24 -22.07 -14.11
N GLY A 36 -0.94 -20.86 -14.59
CA GLY A 36 -1.63 -20.22 -15.70
C GLY A 36 -2.44 -19.01 -15.26
N ARG A 37 -2.34 -17.94 -16.04
CA ARG A 37 -2.95 -16.64 -15.70
C ARG A 37 -4.47 -16.71 -15.69
N ASP A 38 -5.06 -17.40 -16.67
CA ASP A 38 -6.51 -17.46 -16.81
C ASP A 38 -7.14 -18.13 -15.58
N PHE A 39 -6.60 -19.28 -15.15
CA PHE A 39 -7.06 -19.95 -13.94
C PHE A 39 -6.90 -19.08 -12.69
N MET A 40 -5.71 -18.50 -12.49
CA MET A 40 -5.42 -17.69 -11.29
C MET A 40 -6.28 -16.43 -11.24
N PHE A 41 -6.53 -15.78 -12.37
CA PHE A 41 -7.36 -14.58 -12.41
C PHE A 41 -8.83 -14.91 -12.25
N ASP A 42 -9.32 -15.97 -12.87
CA ASP A 42 -10.70 -16.42 -12.69
C ASP A 42 -11.02 -16.74 -11.23
N TRP A 43 -10.11 -17.39 -10.51
CA TRP A 43 -10.36 -17.86 -9.16
C TRP A 43 -10.00 -16.87 -8.06
N PHE A 44 -8.98 -16.04 -8.22
CA PHE A 44 -8.40 -15.22 -7.16
C PHE A 44 -8.44 -13.72 -7.41
N ALA A 45 -8.77 -13.24 -8.62
CA ALA A 45 -8.99 -11.83 -8.87
C ALA A 45 -10.32 -11.36 -8.25
N PHE A 46 -10.41 -10.08 -7.97
CA PHE A 46 -11.67 -9.50 -7.55
C PHE A 46 -12.56 -9.25 -8.78
N GLN A 47 -13.75 -9.86 -8.76
CA GLN A 47 -14.80 -9.66 -9.77
C GLN A 47 -16.09 -9.23 -9.06
N PRO A 48 -16.58 -8.01 -9.27
CA PRO A 48 -17.79 -7.50 -8.60
C PRO A 48 -19.01 -8.41 -8.76
N THR A 49 -19.19 -8.99 -9.95
CA THR A 49 -20.31 -9.88 -10.27
C THR A 49 -20.25 -11.24 -9.58
N GLN A 50 -19.07 -11.64 -9.08
CA GLN A 50 -18.84 -12.94 -8.47
C GLN A 50 -18.55 -12.88 -6.96
N ILE A 51 -18.74 -11.74 -6.32
CA ILE A 51 -18.40 -11.54 -4.91
C ILE A 51 -19.05 -12.55 -3.97
N PHE A 52 -20.28 -12.96 -4.25
CA PHE A 52 -21.02 -13.94 -3.43
C PHE A 52 -20.53 -15.39 -3.63
N PHE A 53 -19.98 -15.70 -4.79
CA PHE A 53 -19.47 -17.03 -5.11
C PHE A 53 -17.98 -17.19 -4.78
N ARG A 54 -17.22 -16.09 -4.84
CA ARG A 54 -15.78 -16.07 -4.62
C ARG A 54 -15.38 -14.93 -3.66
N PRO A 55 -15.84 -14.94 -2.41
CA PRO A 55 -15.62 -13.85 -1.47
C PRO A 55 -14.13 -13.64 -1.12
N TRP A 56 -13.29 -14.66 -1.25
CA TRP A 56 -11.85 -14.54 -1.04
C TRP A 56 -11.16 -13.59 -2.02
N GLY A 57 -11.74 -13.39 -3.22
CA GLY A 57 -11.27 -12.44 -4.22
C GLY A 57 -11.10 -11.02 -3.68
N VAL A 58 -11.87 -10.64 -2.65
CA VAL A 58 -11.79 -9.34 -1.95
C VAL A 58 -10.40 -9.08 -1.33
N VAL A 59 -9.65 -10.14 -1.00
CA VAL A 59 -8.31 -10.04 -0.42
C VAL A 59 -7.25 -10.58 -1.37
N THR A 60 -7.51 -11.72 -2.01
CA THR A 60 -6.49 -12.42 -2.82
C THR A 60 -6.06 -11.63 -4.05
N TYR A 61 -6.94 -10.78 -4.59
CA TYR A 61 -6.64 -9.93 -5.74
C TYR A 61 -5.40 -9.05 -5.53
N MET A 62 -5.12 -8.65 -4.28
CA MET A 62 -3.99 -7.80 -3.92
C MET A 62 -2.64 -8.45 -4.21
N PHE A 63 -2.59 -9.77 -4.27
CA PHE A 63 -1.37 -10.53 -4.52
C PHE A 63 -1.18 -10.91 -5.98
N LEU A 64 -2.22 -10.76 -6.82
CA LEU A 64 -2.14 -11.04 -8.25
C LEU A 64 -1.58 -9.82 -9.00
N HIS A 65 -0.78 -10.07 -10.03
CA HIS A 65 -0.20 -9.00 -10.83
C HIS A 65 -0.33 -9.30 -12.32
N GLY A 66 -0.76 -8.29 -13.08
CA GLY A 66 -1.02 -8.39 -14.51
C GLY A 66 0.25 -8.54 -15.39
N GLY A 67 1.45 -8.31 -14.83
CA GLY A 67 2.71 -8.44 -15.54
C GLY A 67 3.90 -7.98 -14.70
N TRP A 68 5.12 -8.18 -15.25
CA TRP A 68 6.38 -7.88 -14.57
C TRP A 68 6.50 -6.43 -14.10
N TRP A 69 6.13 -5.47 -14.95
CA TRP A 69 6.19 -4.05 -14.61
C TRP A 69 5.18 -3.68 -13.51
N HIS A 70 3.99 -4.30 -13.54
CA HIS A 70 2.98 -4.08 -12.50
C HIS A 70 3.49 -4.58 -11.13
N LEU A 71 4.06 -5.79 -11.07
CA LEU A 71 4.70 -6.30 -9.85
C LEU A 71 5.84 -5.39 -9.42
N PHE A 72 6.76 -5.05 -10.34
CA PHE A 72 7.94 -4.26 -10.04
C PHE A 72 7.60 -2.92 -9.39
N PHE A 73 6.66 -2.16 -9.97
CA PHE A 73 6.30 -0.86 -9.40
C PHE A 73 5.58 -0.98 -8.04
N ASN A 74 4.73 -1.99 -7.85
CA ASN A 74 4.12 -2.23 -6.54
C ASN A 74 5.20 -2.57 -5.49
N MET A 75 6.15 -3.43 -5.82
CA MET A 75 7.24 -3.77 -4.91
C MET A 75 8.16 -2.58 -4.62
N LEU A 76 8.41 -1.75 -5.63
CA LEU A 76 9.20 -0.53 -5.47
C LEU A 76 8.54 0.45 -4.47
N VAL A 77 7.25 0.70 -4.62
CA VAL A 77 6.49 1.55 -3.69
C VAL A 77 6.49 0.96 -2.29
N LEU A 78 6.21 -0.34 -2.17
CA LEU A 78 6.20 -1.04 -0.88
C LEU A 78 7.57 -0.97 -0.21
N PHE A 79 8.65 -1.13 -0.96
CA PHE A 79 10.02 -1.06 -0.47
C PHE A 79 10.39 0.34 0.05
N PHE A 80 10.02 1.41 -0.66
CA PHE A 80 10.39 2.77 -0.26
C PHE A 80 9.51 3.35 0.84
N PHE A 81 8.21 3.11 0.77
CA PHE A 81 7.24 3.75 1.67
C PHE A 81 6.82 2.86 2.84
N GLY A 82 6.94 1.54 2.69
CA GLY A 82 6.54 0.58 3.73
C GLY A 82 7.37 0.68 5.01
N PRO A 83 8.72 0.54 4.95
CA PRO A 83 9.54 0.45 6.15
C PRO A 83 9.44 1.67 7.07
N PRO A 84 9.42 2.94 6.58
CA PRO A 84 9.22 4.10 7.43
C PRO A 84 7.87 4.10 8.16
N LEU A 85 6.80 3.69 7.46
CA LEU A 85 5.45 3.63 8.03
C LEU A 85 5.32 2.49 9.05
N GLU A 86 5.81 1.29 8.72
CA GLU A 86 5.85 0.16 9.65
C GLU A 86 6.68 0.49 10.89
N GLY A 87 7.84 1.12 10.72
CA GLY A 87 8.68 1.55 11.84
C GLY A 87 8.02 2.59 12.76
N ARG A 88 7.13 3.43 12.20
CA ARG A 88 6.40 4.46 12.97
C ARG A 88 5.17 3.92 13.67
N TRP A 89 4.40 3.06 13.01
CA TRP A 89 3.11 2.58 13.49
C TRP A 89 3.18 1.24 14.19
N GLY A 90 4.23 0.46 13.91
CA GLY A 90 4.36 -0.94 14.30
C GLY A 90 3.69 -1.87 13.28
N GLU A 91 4.03 -3.16 13.39
CA GLU A 91 3.65 -4.20 12.45
C GLU A 91 2.14 -4.34 12.26
N ASN A 92 1.40 -4.37 13.36
CA ASN A 92 -0.05 -4.61 13.34
C ASN A 92 -0.83 -3.48 12.69
N GLU A 93 -0.50 -2.23 13.04
CA GLU A 93 -1.23 -1.06 12.50
C GLU A 93 -0.88 -0.83 11.02
N PHE A 94 0.38 -1.07 10.64
CA PHE A 94 0.79 -1.05 9.25
C PHE A 94 0.01 -2.08 8.42
N LEU A 95 -0.09 -3.31 8.92
CA LEU A 95 -0.80 -4.39 8.22
C LEU A 95 -2.30 -4.10 8.08
N LYS A 96 -2.94 -3.62 9.15
CA LYS A 96 -4.34 -3.17 9.11
C LYS A 96 -4.54 -2.08 8.06
N PHE A 97 -3.68 -1.06 8.06
CA PHE A 97 -3.77 0.03 7.10
C PHE A 97 -3.62 -0.47 5.66
N TYR A 98 -2.64 -1.35 5.40
CA TYR A 98 -2.40 -1.95 4.09
C TYR A 98 -3.65 -2.65 3.55
N PHE A 99 -4.27 -3.51 4.37
CA PHE A 99 -5.48 -4.22 3.97
C PHE A 99 -6.71 -3.31 3.89
N CYS A 100 -6.84 -2.33 4.77
CA CYS A 100 -7.92 -1.33 4.68
C CYS A 100 -7.87 -0.56 3.36
N CYS A 101 -6.69 -0.14 2.92
CA CYS A 101 -6.52 0.51 1.62
C CYS A 101 -6.87 -0.42 0.46
N GLY A 102 -6.47 -1.70 0.55
CA GLY A 102 -6.89 -2.72 -0.42
C GLY A 102 -8.41 -2.88 -0.47
N LEU A 103 -9.05 -3.03 0.67
CA LEU A 103 -10.52 -3.12 0.75
C LEU A 103 -11.21 -1.85 0.22
N GLY A 104 -10.61 -0.68 0.45
CA GLY A 104 -11.07 0.58 -0.18
C GLY A 104 -11.04 0.50 -1.71
N GLY A 105 -10.00 -0.09 -2.28
CA GLY A 105 -9.91 -0.34 -3.73
C GLY A 105 -11.01 -1.26 -4.24
N VAL A 106 -11.33 -2.31 -3.49
CA VAL A 106 -12.48 -3.20 -3.78
C VAL A 106 -13.80 -2.43 -3.77
N ALA A 107 -14.04 -1.63 -2.73
CA ALA A 107 -15.26 -0.84 -2.61
C ALA A 107 -15.42 0.14 -3.78
N LEU A 108 -14.36 0.86 -4.12
CA LEU A 108 -14.37 1.78 -5.27
C LEU A 108 -14.63 1.03 -6.58
N SER A 109 -13.97 -0.10 -6.79
CA SER A 109 -14.19 -0.92 -7.98
C SER A 109 -15.62 -1.45 -8.07
N TYR A 110 -16.19 -1.91 -6.96
CA TYR A 110 -17.54 -2.42 -6.91
C TYR A 110 -18.59 -1.39 -7.37
N PHE A 111 -18.43 -0.13 -6.97
CA PHE A 111 -19.39 0.93 -7.28
C PHE A 111 -19.15 1.61 -8.63
N PHE A 112 -17.88 1.73 -9.06
CA PHE A 112 -17.53 2.58 -10.20
C PHE A 112 -16.96 1.84 -11.42
N LEU A 113 -16.40 0.64 -11.22
CA LEU A 113 -15.72 -0.10 -12.29
C LEU A 113 -16.09 -1.58 -12.25
N PRO A 114 -17.08 -2.02 -13.03
CA PRO A 114 -17.48 -3.43 -13.07
C PRO A 114 -16.45 -4.27 -13.86
N ALA A 115 -15.18 -4.14 -13.55
CA ALA A 115 -14.08 -4.82 -14.21
C ALA A 115 -13.35 -5.76 -13.24
N VAL A 116 -12.63 -6.72 -13.80
CA VAL A 116 -11.74 -7.60 -13.03
C VAL A 116 -10.57 -6.78 -12.49
N VAL A 117 -10.35 -6.81 -11.18
CA VAL A 117 -9.29 -6.07 -10.51
C VAL A 117 -8.24 -7.02 -9.98
N VAL A 118 -6.97 -6.67 -10.24
CA VAL A 118 -5.78 -7.37 -9.74
C VAL A 118 -4.73 -6.37 -9.30
N GLY A 119 -3.97 -6.71 -8.27
CA GLY A 119 -2.80 -5.96 -7.80
C GLY A 119 -3.01 -5.20 -6.50
N ALA A 120 -1.89 -4.95 -5.83
CA ALA A 120 -1.83 -4.20 -4.58
C ALA A 120 -1.88 -2.67 -4.77
N SER A 121 -2.15 -2.17 -5.97
CA SER A 121 -2.03 -0.75 -6.32
C SER A 121 -2.84 0.18 -5.41
N ALA A 122 -4.05 -0.21 -4.99
CA ALA A 122 -4.85 0.57 -4.05
C ALA A 122 -4.12 0.75 -2.70
N ALA A 123 -3.52 -0.32 -2.18
CA ALA A 123 -2.71 -0.24 -0.96
C ALA A 123 -1.46 0.62 -1.18
N MET A 124 -0.81 0.52 -2.36
CA MET A 124 0.36 1.34 -2.69
C MET A 124 0.02 2.83 -2.71
N TYR A 125 -1.10 3.23 -3.32
CA TYR A 125 -1.56 4.63 -3.27
C TYR A 125 -1.83 5.08 -1.83
N GLY A 126 -2.45 4.23 -1.00
CA GLY A 126 -2.65 4.50 0.42
C GLY A 126 -1.34 4.72 1.17
N LEU A 127 -0.32 3.87 0.94
CA LEU A 127 1.00 4.02 1.57
C LEU A 127 1.70 5.31 1.14
N MET A 128 1.64 5.66 -0.14
CA MET A 128 2.21 6.93 -0.65
C MET A 128 1.54 8.14 -0.01
N LEU A 129 0.21 8.14 0.07
CA LEU A 129 -0.56 9.21 0.72
C LEU A 129 -0.22 9.30 2.21
N ALA A 130 -0.23 8.18 2.92
CA ALA A 130 0.13 8.13 4.33
C ALA A 130 1.56 8.63 4.59
N PHE A 131 2.50 8.28 3.72
CA PHE A 131 3.87 8.78 3.81
C PHE A 131 3.91 10.30 3.62
N ALA A 132 3.25 10.83 2.59
CA ALA A 132 3.20 12.26 2.33
C ALA A 132 2.59 13.05 3.52
N MET A 133 1.55 12.50 4.15
CA MET A 133 0.93 13.11 5.35
C MET A 133 1.83 13.06 6.58
N ASN A 134 2.61 11.99 6.77
CA ASN A 134 3.50 11.84 7.92
C ASN A 134 4.82 12.61 7.77
N TRP A 135 5.28 12.82 6.55
CA TRP A 135 6.54 13.52 6.24
C TRP A 135 6.37 14.55 5.11
N PRO A 136 5.58 15.63 5.32
CA PRO A 136 5.23 16.59 4.26
C PRO A 136 6.44 17.37 3.72
N ASN A 137 7.51 17.48 4.51
CA ASN A 137 8.71 18.24 4.14
C ASN A 137 9.82 17.38 3.50
N VAL A 138 9.62 16.06 3.44
CA VAL A 138 10.59 15.16 2.80
C VAL A 138 10.34 15.15 1.31
N PRO A 139 11.30 15.59 0.48
CA PRO A 139 11.13 15.51 -0.97
C PRO A 139 11.10 14.05 -1.40
N ILE A 140 9.99 13.64 -2.01
CA ILE A 140 9.87 12.32 -2.63
C ILE A 140 10.48 12.42 -4.03
N TYR A 141 11.62 11.80 -4.22
CA TYR A 141 12.24 11.71 -5.54
C TYR A 141 11.58 10.58 -6.34
N ILE A 142 10.55 10.92 -7.12
CA ILE A 142 9.96 9.98 -8.06
C ILE A 142 10.99 9.73 -9.16
N TRP A 143 11.36 8.47 -9.38
CA TRP A 143 12.40 8.05 -10.34
C TRP A 143 13.82 8.56 -10.02
N GLY A 144 14.09 9.02 -8.79
CA GLY A 144 15.39 9.59 -8.44
C GLY A 144 15.70 10.95 -9.10
N ILE A 145 14.79 11.50 -9.91
CA ILE A 145 15.03 12.69 -10.73
C ILE A 145 14.08 13.84 -10.36
N PHE A 146 12.81 13.55 -10.05
CA PHE A 146 11.81 14.60 -9.80
C PHE A 146 11.49 14.73 -8.30
N PRO A 147 11.97 15.80 -7.62
CA PRO A 147 11.58 16.08 -6.25
C PRO A 147 10.12 16.56 -6.22
N VAL A 148 9.19 15.71 -5.82
CA VAL A 148 7.83 16.12 -5.50
C VAL A 148 7.80 16.45 -4.02
N LYS A 149 7.65 17.73 -3.67
CA LYS A 149 7.34 18.13 -2.32
C LYS A 149 5.91 17.67 -2.03
N GLY A 150 5.75 16.80 -1.03
CA GLY A 150 4.45 16.38 -0.52
C GLY A 150 3.72 17.51 0.21
N GLN A 151 3.55 18.66 -0.44
CA GLN A 151 2.72 19.74 0.08
C GLN A 151 1.26 19.36 -0.16
N VAL A 152 0.70 18.57 0.73
CA VAL A 152 -0.74 18.55 0.93
C VAL A 152 -1.06 19.88 1.63
N PRO A 153 -1.88 20.78 1.03
CA PRO A 153 -2.30 21.99 1.72
C PRO A 153 -2.89 21.60 3.07
N CYS A 154 -2.37 22.18 4.13
CA CYS A 154 -2.72 21.87 5.52
C CYS A 154 -4.07 22.49 5.89
N GLU A 155 -5.11 22.32 5.07
CA GLU A 155 -6.49 22.63 5.42
C GLU A 155 -7.23 21.45 6.09
N LEU A 156 -6.54 20.34 6.28
CA LEU A 156 -7.07 19.16 6.98
C LEU A 156 -6.51 19.03 8.41
N ASP A 157 -6.41 20.12 9.14
CA ASP A 157 -6.19 20.11 10.60
C ASP A 157 -7.25 19.29 11.37
N CYS A 158 -8.34 18.95 10.71
CA CYS A 158 -9.38 18.07 11.24
C CYS A 158 -8.92 16.62 11.42
N CYS A 159 -7.96 16.16 10.61
CA CYS A 159 -7.50 14.76 10.65
C CYS A 159 -6.45 14.51 11.73
N HIS A 160 -5.63 15.53 12.06
CA HIS A 160 -4.64 15.46 13.14
C HIS A 160 -5.33 15.34 14.50
N SER A 161 -6.41 16.12 14.72
CA SER A 161 -7.21 16.06 15.95
C SER A 161 -7.97 14.74 16.10
N CYS A 162 -8.30 14.07 15.01
CA CYS A 162 -8.94 12.75 15.03
C CYS A 162 -7.95 11.65 15.43
N LEU A 163 -6.72 11.72 14.95
CA LEU A 163 -5.66 10.76 15.29
C LEU A 163 -5.14 10.93 16.73
N GLU A 164 -5.08 12.15 17.25
CA GLU A 164 -4.70 12.39 18.65
C GLU A 164 -5.77 11.91 19.65
N ARG A 165 -7.04 11.95 19.27
CA ARG A 165 -8.14 11.44 20.10
C ARG A 165 -8.07 9.92 20.31
N PHE A 166 -7.50 9.17 19.36
CA PHE A 166 -7.24 7.73 19.51
C PHE A 166 -5.98 7.43 20.34
N ARG A 167 -5.06 8.38 20.48
CA ARG A 167 -3.81 8.21 21.25
C ARG A 167 -3.97 8.52 22.75
N GLY A 168 -5.01 9.22 23.13
CA GLY A 168 -5.25 9.67 24.53
C GLY A 168 -6.03 8.71 25.41
N GLN A 169 -6.30 7.47 24.97
CA GLN A 169 -7.04 6.45 25.73
C GLN A 169 -6.23 5.17 26.01
N GLN A 170 -4.89 5.30 26.12
CA GLN A 170 -4.06 4.23 26.69
C GLN A 170 -3.23 4.77 27.84
#